data_5bfa1994757b36ddc829c2c94959ce40
#
_entry.id   5bfa1994757b36ddc829c2c94959ce40
#
_cell.length_a   1.000
_cell.length_b   1.000
_cell.length_c   1.000
_cell.angle_alpha   90.00
_cell.angle_beta   90.00
_cell.angle_gamma   90.00
#
_symmetry.space_group_name_H-M   'P 1'
#
loop_
_entity.id
_entity.type
_entity.pdbx_description
1 polymer ?
#
loop_
_entity_poly.entity_id
_entity_poly.type
_entity_poly.pdbx_seq_one_letter_code
_entity_poly.pdbx_strand_id
1 'polypeptide(L)'
;GEEIVDGTASHYDTLTKERDALTKERDQLKASSNNLMTEKNQLQSRYYTVSARRDALQLEVDRLKLVQNCPQGWEKFGCSCYYVSSASITWSESREDCANKGAHLVIINSREEQAFLNKFAVRAWIGLSDREDEGKWKWVDGSPLVGEAFWRKGEPNDHSGNEDCVELTGVEYQWNDILCTQRQSWICENVITN
;
A
#
# COMPACT_ATOMS: atom_id res chain seq x y z
N GLY A 1 36.63 -61.32 67.55
CA GLY A 1 37.40 -60.33 66.72
C GLY A 1 37.02 -60.37 65.20
N GLU A 2 36.47 -61.40 64.68
CA GLU A 2 36.16 -61.60 63.24
C GLU A 2 34.86 -60.90 62.79
N GLU A 3 33.79 -60.81 63.58
CA GLU A 3 32.53 -60.14 63.21
C GLU A 3 32.62 -58.65 63.02
N ILE A 4 33.55 -57.94 63.71
CA ILE A 4 33.72 -56.53 63.59
C ILE A 4 34.46 -56.11 62.29
N VAL A 5 35.34 -57.01 61.79
CA VAL A 5 36.11 -56.76 60.56
C VAL A 5 35.23 -56.95 59.33
N ASP A 6 34.28 -57.91 59.32
CA ASP A 6 33.38 -58.13 58.20
C ASP A 6 32.32 -57.03 58.01
N GLY A 7 31.80 -56.45 59.12
CA GLY A 7 30.88 -55.34 59.07
C GLY A 7 31.50 -54.03 58.51
N THR A 8 32.76 -53.79 58.77
CA THR A 8 33.48 -52.64 58.30
C THR A 8 33.80 -52.73 56.77
N ALA A 9 34.19 -53.93 56.31
CA ALA A 9 34.43 -54.20 54.88
C ALA A 9 33.14 -53.95 54.06
N SER A 10 32.01 -54.53 54.52
CA SER A 10 30.71 -54.35 53.89
C SER A 10 30.25 -52.93 53.83
N HIS A 11 30.52 -52.13 54.87
CA HIS A 11 30.21 -50.71 54.91
C HIS A 11 31.07 -49.90 53.91
N TYR A 12 32.36 -50.18 53.82
CA TYR A 12 33.23 -49.56 52.82
C TYR A 12 32.82 -49.84 51.39
N ASP A 13 32.38 -51.05 51.08
CA ASP A 13 31.89 -51.44 49.78
C ASP A 13 30.60 -50.64 49.42
N THR A 14 29.68 -50.41 50.36
CA THR A 14 28.48 -49.66 50.19
C THR A 14 28.79 -48.21 49.89
N LEU A 15 29.64 -47.56 50.69
CA LEU A 15 30.08 -46.18 50.50
C LEU A 15 30.80 -45.97 49.16
N THR A 16 31.58 -46.95 48.71
CA THR A 16 32.27 -46.94 47.44
C THR A 16 31.25 -46.94 46.28
N LYS A 17 30.22 -47.75 46.33
CA LYS A 17 29.13 -47.79 45.32
C LYS A 17 28.33 -46.54 45.30
N GLU A 18 28.00 -45.97 46.45
CA GLU A 18 27.30 -44.68 46.55
C GLU A 18 28.15 -43.53 46.00
N ARG A 19 29.43 -43.47 46.30
CA ARG A 19 30.38 -42.50 45.75
C ARG A 19 30.42 -42.58 44.22
N ASP A 20 30.51 -43.77 43.68
CA ASP A 20 30.61 -43.97 42.24
C ASP A 20 29.29 -43.63 41.52
N ALA A 21 28.13 -43.94 42.12
CA ALA A 21 26.82 -43.51 41.65
C ALA A 21 26.68 -42.00 41.64
N LEU A 22 27.03 -41.34 42.73
CA LEU A 22 27.00 -39.85 42.81
C LEU A 22 27.97 -39.16 41.85
N THR A 23 29.13 -39.77 41.63
CA THR A 23 30.11 -39.30 40.64
C THR A 23 29.52 -39.35 39.23
N LYS A 24 28.86 -40.45 38.88
CA LYS A 24 28.18 -40.61 37.58
C LYS A 24 27.04 -39.62 37.39
N GLU A 25 26.21 -39.44 38.43
CA GLU A 25 25.13 -38.46 38.41
C GLU A 25 25.65 -37.02 38.25
N ARG A 26 26.70 -36.63 39.01
CA ARG A 26 27.37 -35.35 38.87
C ARG A 26 27.85 -35.10 37.43
N ASP A 27 28.49 -36.10 36.81
CA ASP A 27 29.03 -35.97 35.45
C ASP A 27 27.90 -35.85 34.40
N GLN A 28 26.79 -36.58 34.60
CA GLN A 28 25.59 -36.45 33.77
C GLN A 28 24.96 -35.03 33.91
N LEU A 29 24.81 -34.54 35.12
CA LEU A 29 24.28 -33.21 35.38
C LEU A 29 25.18 -32.10 34.77
N LYS A 30 26.51 -32.29 34.89
CA LYS A 30 27.47 -31.36 34.28
C LYS A 30 27.37 -31.34 32.74
N ALA A 31 27.21 -32.49 32.10
CA ALA A 31 27.01 -32.59 30.67
C ALA A 31 25.67 -31.92 30.24
N SER A 32 24.59 -32.20 30.97
CA SER A 32 23.28 -31.57 30.72
C SER A 32 23.33 -30.06 30.88
N SER A 33 23.99 -29.55 31.93
CA SER A 33 24.19 -28.12 32.15
C SER A 33 24.95 -27.45 30.99
N ASN A 34 26.00 -28.08 30.47
CA ASN A 34 26.76 -27.57 29.33
C ASN A 34 25.90 -27.53 28.05
N ASN A 35 25.09 -28.57 27.80
CA ASN A 35 24.18 -28.60 26.66
C ASN A 35 23.13 -27.48 26.73
N LEU A 36 22.50 -27.31 27.90
CA LEU A 36 21.53 -26.22 28.13
C LEU A 36 22.16 -24.85 27.96
N MET A 37 23.38 -24.64 28.38
CA MET A 37 24.11 -23.37 28.16
C MET A 37 24.33 -23.13 26.68
N THR A 38 24.68 -24.13 25.91
CA THR A 38 24.85 -24.03 24.46
C THR A 38 23.55 -23.73 23.77
N GLU A 39 22.46 -24.41 24.10
CA GLU A 39 21.12 -24.14 23.56
C GLU A 39 20.64 -22.74 23.90
N LYS A 40 20.84 -22.30 25.14
CA LYS A 40 20.53 -20.92 25.55
C LYS A 40 21.25 -19.90 24.68
N ASN A 41 22.56 -20.07 24.47
CA ASN A 41 23.35 -19.15 23.66
C ASN A 41 22.88 -19.14 22.19
N GLN A 42 22.56 -20.30 21.62
CA GLN A 42 22.02 -20.40 20.28
C GLN A 42 20.65 -19.73 20.16
N LEU A 43 19.76 -19.97 21.13
CA LEU A 43 18.44 -19.34 21.17
C LEU A 43 18.54 -17.82 21.28
N GLN A 44 19.43 -17.33 22.09
CA GLN A 44 19.68 -15.91 22.26
C GLN A 44 20.19 -15.25 20.97
N SER A 45 21.09 -15.90 20.25
CA SER A 45 21.58 -15.46 18.95
C SER A 45 20.44 -15.39 17.91
N ARG A 46 19.62 -16.45 17.86
CA ARG A 46 18.44 -16.48 16.98
C ARG A 46 17.43 -15.37 17.32
N TYR A 47 17.19 -15.15 18.61
CA TYR A 47 16.31 -14.07 19.07
C TYR A 47 16.76 -12.68 18.56
N TYR A 48 18.06 -12.35 18.70
CA TYR A 48 18.59 -11.09 18.19
C TYR A 48 18.47 -10.96 16.67
N THR A 49 18.74 -12.05 15.94
CA THR A 49 18.60 -12.06 14.47
C THR A 49 17.16 -11.80 14.03
N VAL A 50 16.20 -12.49 14.66
CA VAL A 50 14.76 -12.34 14.34
C VAL A 50 14.25 -10.95 14.74
N SER A 51 14.68 -10.45 15.90
CA SER A 51 14.32 -9.10 16.36
C SER A 51 14.80 -8.02 15.38
N ALA A 52 16.06 -8.09 14.96
CA ALA A 52 16.60 -7.14 13.99
C ALA A 52 15.86 -7.19 12.63
N ARG A 53 15.50 -8.41 12.18
CA ARG A 53 14.72 -8.57 10.94
C ARG A 53 13.30 -8.00 11.08
N ARG A 54 12.64 -8.23 12.22
CA ARG A 54 11.32 -7.63 12.51
C ARG A 54 11.39 -6.10 12.45
N ASP A 55 12.40 -5.49 13.07
CA ASP A 55 12.55 -4.05 13.13
C ASP A 55 12.82 -3.45 11.73
N ALA A 56 13.63 -4.14 10.92
CA ALA A 56 13.86 -3.74 9.53
C ALA A 56 12.59 -3.83 8.67
N LEU A 57 11.81 -4.92 8.82
CA LEU A 57 10.53 -5.06 8.13
C LEU A 57 9.50 -4.03 8.60
N GLN A 58 9.48 -3.69 9.87
CA GLN A 58 8.58 -2.64 10.39
C GLN A 58 8.88 -1.28 9.76
N LEU A 59 10.16 -0.91 9.65
CA LEU A 59 10.57 0.33 8.96
C LEU A 59 10.14 0.34 7.50
N GLU A 60 10.26 -0.79 6.80
CA GLU A 60 9.83 -0.89 5.41
C GLU A 60 8.30 -0.79 5.27
N VAL A 61 7.54 -1.42 6.16
CA VAL A 61 6.07 -1.27 6.23
C VAL A 61 5.67 0.18 6.47
N ASP A 62 6.34 0.88 7.39
CA ASP A 62 6.04 2.28 7.69
C ASP A 62 6.42 3.19 6.52
N ARG A 63 7.52 2.92 5.83
CA ARG A 63 7.91 3.59 4.59
C ARG A 63 6.86 3.40 3.48
N LEU A 64 6.41 2.16 3.25
CA LEU A 64 5.39 1.85 2.26
C LEU A 64 4.04 2.53 2.56
N LYS A 65 3.64 2.61 3.84
CA LYS A 65 2.44 3.33 4.26
C LYS A 65 2.51 4.83 3.95
N LEU A 66 3.68 5.46 4.12
CA LEU A 66 3.88 6.87 3.78
C LEU A 66 3.77 7.12 2.27
N VAL A 67 4.34 6.22 1.45
CA VAL A 67 4.25 6.29 -0.02
C VAL A 67 2.83 6.03 -0.52
N GLN A 68 2.03 5.23 0.20
CA GLN A 68 0.64 4.90 -0.19
C GLN A 68 -0.40 5.95 0.25
N ASN A 69 -0.02 7.00 0.96
CA ASN A 69 -0.94 8.04 1.39
C ASN A 69 -0.99 9.18 0.36
N CYS A 70 -2.20 9.64 0.10
CA CYS A 70 -2.41 10.84 -0.71
C CYS A 70 -1.93 12.10 0.04
N PRO A 71 -1.49 13.14 -0.69
CA PRO A 71 -1.24 14.46 -0.11
C PRO A 71 -2.47 15.00 0.63
N GLN A 72 -2.24 15.93 1.56
CA GLN A 72 -3.34 16.57 2.26
C GLN A 72 -4.31 17.26 1.29
N GLY A 73 -5.59 17.02 1.45
CA GLY A 73 -6.64 17.57 0.58
C GLY A 73 -6.91 16.75 -0.68
N TRP A 74 -6.25 15.58 -0.82
CA TRP A 74 -6.52 14.64 -1.88
C TRP A 74 -7.26 13.42 -1.35
N GLU A 75 -8.18 12.89 -2.13
CA GLU A 75 -8.96 11.69 -1.82
C GLU A 75 -8.31 10.45 -2.48
N LYS A 76 -8.25 9.34 -1.74
CA LYS A 76 -7.69 8.08 -2.25
C LYS A 76 -8.76 7.16 -2.82
N PHE A 77 -8.51 6.65 -4.02
CA PHE A 77 -9.26 5.53 -4.57
C PHE A 77 -8.31 4.59 -5.33
N GLY A 78 -8.35 3.31 -5.02
CA GLY A 78 -7.42 2.34 -5.60
C GLY A 78 -5.96 2.70 -5.35
N CYS A 79 -5.19 2.79 -6.43
CA CYS A 79 -3.78 3.20 -6.45
C CYS A 79 -3.59 4.67 -6.85
N SER A 80 -4.65 5.48 -6.85
CA SER A 80 -4.61 6.89 -7.26
C SER A 80 -5.09 7.83 -6.16
N CYS A 81 -4.60 9.06 -6.24
CA CYS A 81 -5.02 10.19 -5.43
C CYS A 81 -5.72 11.22 -6.32
N TYR A 82 -6.84 11.73 -5.87
CA TYR A 82 -7.70 12.65 -6.62
C TYR A 82 -7.83 13.98 -5.88
N TYR A 83 -7.62 15.07 -6.61
CA TYR A 83 -7.83 16.43 -6.12
C TYR A 83 -9.00 17.06 -6.87
N VAL A 84 -9.98 17.56 -6.13
CA VAL A 84 -11.10 18.32 -6.68
C VAL A 84 -10.90 19.80 -6.37
N SER A 85 -10.89 20.64 -7.42
CA SER A 85 -10.68 22.07 -7.23
C SER A 85 -11.91 22.77 -6.65
N SER A 86 -11.67 23.84 -5.90
CA SER A 86 -12.71 24.77 -5.44
C SER A 86 -12.86 26.01 -6.34
N ALA A 87 -11.97 26.18 -7.31
CA ALA A 87 -11.98 27.27 -8.29
C ALA A 87 -12.57 26.78 -9.62
N SER A 88 -12.77 27.70 -10.57
CA SER A 88 -13.24 27.41 -11.92
C SER A 88 -12.36 28.11 -12.94
N ILE A 89 -11.76 27.33 -13.84
CA ILE A 89 -10.86 27.76 -14.91
C ILE A 89 -11.16 27.00 -16.21
N THR A 90 -10.50 27.34 -17.31
CA THR A 90 -10.64 26.69 -18.61
C THR A 90 -10.01 25.28 -18.57
N TRP A 91 -10.35 24.42 -19.55
CA TRP A 91 -9.79 23.08 -19.63
C TRP A 91 -8.26 23.09 -19.74
N SER A 92 -7.70 23.97 -20.57
CA SER A 92 -6.24 24.07 -20.75
C SER A 92 -5.53 24.52 -19.47
N GLU A 93 -6.08 25.54 -18.77
CA GLU A 93 -5.56 25.96 -17.47
C GLU A 93 -5.66 24.85 -16.42
N SER A 94 -6.73 24.06 -16.45
CA SER A 94 -6.92 22.92 -15.54
C SER A 94 -5.89 21.83 -15.77
N ARG A 95 -5.59 21.52 -17.04
CA ARG A 95 -4.53 20.57 -17.40
C ARG A 95 -3.17 21.02 -16.89
N GLU A 96 -2.85 22.30 -17.05
CA GLU A 96 -1.60 22.89 -16.55
C GLU A 96 -1.53 22.88 -15.02
N ASP A 97 -2.62 23.21 -14.33
CA ASP A 97 -2.69 23.18 -12.87
C ASP A 97 -2.46 21.75 -12.32
N CYS A 98 -3.07 20.75 -12.95
CA CYS A 98 -2.79 19.35 -12.57
C CYS A 98 -1.32 18.98 -12.79
N ALA A 99 -0.73 19.38 -13.94
CA ALA A 99 0.69 19.13 -14.23
C ALA A 99 1.60 19.79 -13.19
N ASN A 100 1.31 21.02 -12.77
CA ASN A 100 2.04 21.73 -11.72
C ASN A 100 1.95 21.05 -10.34
N LYS A 101 0.92 20.23 -10.12
CA LYS A 101 0.75 19.41 -8.92
C LYS A 101 1.42 18.03 -9.05
N GLY A 102 2.12 17.74 -10.16
CA GLY A 102 2.69 16.44 -10.45
C GLY A 102 1.63 15.37 -10.77
N ALA A 103 0.51 15.81 -11.34
CA ALA A 103 -0.67 15.00 -11.66
C ALA A 103 -1.15 15.29 -13.09
N HIS A 104 -2.24 14.67 -13.51
CA HIS A 104 -2.94 15.00 -14.76
C HIS A 104 -4.43 15.19 -14.51
N LEU A 105 -5.16 15.77 -15.45
CA LEU A 105 -6.63 15.71 -15.42
C LEU A 105 -7.06 14.24 -15.39
N VAL A 106 -8.08 13.93 -14.61
CA VAL A 106 -8.51 12.56 -14.35
C VAL A 106 -8.81 11.79 -15.65
N ILE A 107 -8.30 10.56 -15.72
CA ILE A 107 -8.52 9.58 -16.79
C ILE A 107 -9.43 8.49 -16.25
N ILE A 108 -10.68 8.45 -16.69
CA ILE A 108 -11.68 7.52 -16.17
C ILE A 108 -11.63 6.22 -16.97
N ASN A 109 -11.18 5.16 -16.36
CA ASN A 109 -10.92 3.88 -17.00
C ASN A 109 -11.77 2.72 -16.45
N SER A 110 -12.63 2.98 -15.47
CA SER A 110 -13.52 1.97 -14.89
C SER A 110 -14.84 2.56 -14.40
N ARG A 111 -15.86 1.70 -14.32
CA ARG A 111 -17.16 2.06 -13.72
C ARG A 111 -17.05 2.38 -12.24
N GLU A 112 -16.18 1.70 -11.53
CA GLU A 112 -15.91 1.92 -10.11
C GLU A 112 -15.28 3.30 -9.86
N GLU A 113 -14.38 3.73 -10.73
CA GLU A 113 -13.77 5.05 -10.67
C GLU A 113 -14.79 6.15 -11.00
N GLN A 114 -15.58 5.97 -12.06
CA GLN A 114 -16.69 6.86 -12.36
C GLN A 114 -17.63 7.01 -11.15
N ALA A 115 -18.00 5.89 -10.51
CA ALA A 115 -18.85 5.89 -9.33
C ALA A 115 -18.19 6.58 -8.11
N PHE A 116 -16.87 6.47 -7.98
CA PHE A 116 -16.12 7.21 -6.96
C PHE A 116 -16.17 8.72 -7.21
N LEU A 117 -15.91 9.16 -8.44
CA LEU A 117 -15.93 10.59 -8.81
C LEU A 117 -17.31 11.21 -8.64
N ASN A 118 -18.37 10.44 -8.86
CA ASN A 118 -19.75 10.87 -8.67
C ASN A 118 -20.04 11.34 -7.24
N LYS A 119 -19.29 10.86 -6.23
CA LYS A 119 -19.45 11.26 -4.83
C LYS A 119 -19.13 12.74 -4.58
N PHE A 120 -18.30 13.34 -5.43
CA PHE A 120 -17.94 14.74 -5.29
C PHE A 120 -19.07 15.68 -5.68
N ALA A 121 -20.06 15.21 -6.45
CA ALA A 121 -21.25 15.98 -6.85
C ALA A 121 -20.92 17.35 -7.46
N VAL A 122 -19.82 17.44 -8.22
CA VAL A 122 -19.35 18.69 -8.84
C VAL A 122 -19.41 18.60 -10.37
N ARG A 123 -19.65 19.74 -11.01
CA ARG A 123 -19.42 19.90 -12.44
C ARG A 123 -17.94 20.23 -12.63
N ALA A 124 -17.20 19.37 -13.32
CA ALA A 124 -15.74 19.45 -13.36
C ALA A 124 -15.13 18.92 -14.66
N TRP A 125 -14.05 19.55 -15.12
CA TRP A 125 -13.24 19.07 -16.22
C TRP A 125 -12.63 17.71 -15.90
N ILE A 126 -12.63 16.81 -16.91
CA ILE A 126 -11.87 15.57 -16.93
C ILE A 126 -10.86 15.59 -18.07
N GLY A 127 -9.98 14.61 -18.12
CA GLY A 127 -8.85 14.58 -19.06
C GLY A 127 -9.18 14.12 -20.47
N LEU A 128 -10.43 14.20 -20.93
CA LEU A 128 -10.87 13.74 -22.23
C LEU A 128 -11.15 14.94 -23.16
N SER A 129 -10.64 14.88 -24.41
CA SER A 129 -10.92 15.87 -25.45
C SER A 129 -10.69 15.31 -26.84
N ASP A 130 -11.31 15.91 -27.87
CA ASP A 130 -11.07 15.63 -29.29
C ASP A 130 -10.52 16.85 -30.06
N ARG A 131 -9.95 17.82 -29.35
CA ARG A 131 -9.34 19.07 -29.87
C ARG A 131 -8.31 18.86 -31.00
N GLU A 132 -7.65 17.70 -31.05
CA GLU A 132 -6.64 17.39 -32.06
C GLU A 132 -7.25 16.88 -33.35
N ASP A 133 -8.35 16.14 -33.26
CA ASP A 133 -9.03 15.53 -34.40
C ASP A 133 -10.48 15.27 -34.02
N GLU A 134 -11.38 16.08 -34.57
CA GLU A 134 -12.82 16.08 -34.31
C GLU A 134 -13.43 14.67 -34.38
N GLY A 135 -14.20 14.31 -33.34
CA GLY A 135 -14.83 13.00 -33.17
C GLY A 135 -13.86 11.90 -32.74
N LYS A 136 -12.57 12.21 -32.52
CA LYS A 136 -11.57 11.23 -32.02
C LYS A 136 -11.12 11.57 -30.60
N TRP A 137 -11.91 11.16 -29.66
CA TRP A 137 -11.70 11.41 -28.24
C TRP A 137 -10.40 10.78 -27.72
N LYS A 138 -9.54 11.58 -27.10
CA LYS A 138 -8.29 11.17 -26.47
C LYS A 138 -8.19 11.68 -25.04
N TRP A 139 -7.61 10.86 -24.21
CA TRP A 139 -7.21 11.24 -22.85
C TRP A 139 -5.94 12.12 -22.87
N VAL A 140 -5.70 12.84 -21.78
CA VAL A 140 -4.52 13.71 -21.61
C VAL A 140 -3.17 12.99 -21.66
N ASP A 141 -3.14 11.67 -21.51
CA ASP A 141 -1.97 10.82 -21.69
C ASP A 141 -1.74 10.39 -23.14
N GLY A 142 -2.65 10.78 -24.07
CA GLY A 142 -2.62 10.44 -25.50
C GLY A 142 -3.31 9.13 -25.84
N SER A 143 -3.81 8.37 -24.88
CA SER A 143 -4.57 7.15 -25.16
C SER A 143 -5.95 7.48 -25.75
N PRO A 144 -6.43 6.69 -26.73
CA PRO A 144 -7.77 6.86 -27.28
C PRO A 144 -8.83 6.44 -26.26
N LEU A 145 -10.01 7.04 -26.35
CA LEU A 145 -11.19 6.54 -25.63
C LEU A 145 -11.58 5.18 -26.20
N VAL A 146 -11.42 4.15 -25.38
CA VAL A 146 -11.80 2.76 -25.69
C VAL A 146 -12.64 2.17 -24.58
N GLY A 147 -13.56 1.30 -24.91
CA GLY A 147 -14.41 0.61 -23.93
C GLY A 147 -15.64 1.41 -23.53
N GLU A 148 -15.98 1.40 -22.24
CA GLU A 148 -17.18 2.04 -21.72
C GLU A 148 -17.01 3.55 -21.61
N ALA A 149 -17.95 4.31 -22.15
CA ALA A 149 -18.04 5.75 -22.03
C ALA A 149 -19.32 6.14 -21.27
N PHE A 150 -19.22 7.16 -20.43
CA PHE A 150 -20.32 7.55 -19.54
C PHE A 150 -21.04 8.82 -20.02
N TRP A 151 -21.19 8.95 -21.33
CA TRP A 151 -21.89 10.07 -21.95
C TRP A 151 -23.33 10.21 -21.44
N ARG A 152 -23.74 11.44 -21.20
CA ARG A 152 -25.16 11.76 -20.98
C ARG A 152 -25.96 11.42 -22.23
N LYS A 153 -27.23 11.13 -22.09
CA LYS A 153 -28.11 10.84 -23.24
C LYS A 153 -28.11 11.99 -24.22
N GLY A 154 -27.67 11.72 -25.44
CA GLY A 154 -27.58 12.68 -26.53
C GLY A 154 -26.21 13.30 -26.75
N GLU A 155 -25.24 12.98 -25.86
CA GLU A 155 -23.83 13.40 -25.99
C GLU A 155 -22.96 12.26 -26.54
N PRO A 156 -21.78 12.55 -27.10
CA PRO A 156 -21.31 13.92 -27.45
C PRO A 156 -22.14 14.48 -28.62
N ASN A 157 -22.46 15.77 -28.57
CA ASN A 157 -23.33 16.40 -29.56
C ASN A 157 -22.64 17.51 -30.37
N ASP A 158 -21.43 17.91 -29.99
CA ASP A 158 -20.63 18.96 -30.63
C ASP A 158 -21.50 20.19 -31.01
N HIS A 159 -22.24 20.71 -30.02
CA HIS A 159 -23.17 21.79 -30.27
C HIS A 159 -22.45 23.01 -30.87
N SER A 160 -22.85 23.41 -32.06
CA SER A 160 -22.23 24.47 -32.85
C SER A 160 -20.82 24.18 -33.39
N GLY A 161 -20.36 22.94 -33.39
CA GLY A 161 -19.10 22.55 -34.02
C GLY A 161 -17.86 23.04 -33.26
N ASN A 162 -17.89 23.03 -31.92
CA ASN A 162 -16.78 23.54 -31.09
C ASN A 162 -16.86 23.06 -29.61
N GLU A 163 -17.38 21.89 -29.35
CA GLU A 163 -17.45 21.33 -27.98
C GLU A 163 -16.45 20.21 -27.80
N ASP A 164 -15.17 20.57 -27.77
CA ASP A 164 -14.04 19.61 -27.84
C ASP A 164 -13.54 19.13 -26.46
N CYS A 165 -14.10 19.56 -25.35
CA CYS A 165 -13.62 19.24 -24.00
C CYS A 165 -14.74 18.66 -23.14
N VAL A 166 -14.40 17.66 -22.32
CA VAL A 166 -15.38 16.90 -21.57
C VAL A 166 -15.42 17.33 -20.11
N GLU A 167 -16.63 17.52 -19.61
CA GLU A 167 -16.93 17.73 -18.21
C GLU A 167 -17.70 16.55 -17.60
N LEU A 168 -17.52 16.30 -16.31
CA LEU A 168 -18.51 15.62 -15.49
C LEU A 168 -19.65 16.58 -15.20
N THR A 169 -20.88 16.16 -15.47
CA THR A 169 -22.05 16.95 -15.09
C THR A 169 -22.32 16.79 -13.60
N GLY A 170 -22.69 17.86 -12.90
CA GLY A 170 -23.06 17.79 -11.49
C GLY A 170 -24.41 17.08 -11.23
N VAL A 171 -25.16 16.76 -12.28
CA VAL A 171 -26.44 16.05 -12.25
C VAL A 171 -26.28 14.79 -13.08
N GLU A 172 -26.75 13.66 -12.56
CA GLU A 172 -26.64 12.33 -13.19
C GLU A 172 -25.20 11.79 -13.36
N TYR A 173 -24.17 12.61 -13.04
CA TYR A 173 -22.76 12.22 -13.03
C TYR A 173 -22.25 11.57 -14.30
N GLN A 174 -22.68 12.11 -15.44
CA GLN A 174 -22.35 11.65 -16.78
C GLN A 174 -21.48 12.68 -17.49
N TRP A 175 -20.95 12.32 -18.64
CA TRP A 175 -20.09 13.16 -19.43
C TRP A 175 -20.89 14.04 -20.39
N ASN A 176 -20.40 15.24 -20.61
CA ASN A 176 -20.90 16.19 -21.58
C ASN A 176 -19.72 16.87 -22.26
N ASP A 177 -19.77 16.99 -23.58
CA ASP A 177 -18.85 17.84 -24.34
C ASP A 177 -19.30 19.29 -24.28
N ILE A 178 -18.36 20.20 -24.08
CA ILE A 178 -18.59 21.64 -24.03
C ILE A 178 -17.39 22.44 -24.54
N LEU A 179 -17.61 23.74 -24.77
CA LEU A 179 -16.55 24.66 -25.14
C LEU A 179 -15.38 24.61 -24.15
N CYS A 180 -14.17 24.30 -24.59
CA CYS A 180 -12.96 24.24 -23.76
C CYS A 180 -12.63 25.56 -23.03
N THR A 181 -13.17 26.67 -23.47
CA THR A 181 -13.01 28.01 -22.87
C THR A 181 -13.97 28.30 -21.72
N GLN A 182 -14.95 27.44 -21.48
CA GLN A 182 -15.80 27.53 -20.31
C GLN A 182 -14.99 27.38 -19.03
N ARG A 183 -15.49 27.92 -17.94
CA ARG A 183 -14.83 27.86 -16.63
C ARG A 183 -15.58 26.86 -15.75
N GLN A 184 -14.89 25.77 -15.40
CA GLN A 184 -15.40 24.71 -14.53
C GLN A 184 -14.40 24.41 -13.43
N SER A 185 -14.85 23.76 -12.37
CA SER A 185 -13.95 23.04 -11.47
C SER A 185 -13.21 21.95 -12.26
N TRP A 186 -12.21 21.32 -11.69
CA TRP A 186 -11.48 20.24 -12.35
C TRP A 186 -11.06 19.19 -11.36
N ILE A 187 -10.78 18.01 -11.86
CA ILE A 187 -10.31 16.88 -11.07
C ILE A 187 -8.94 16.44 -11.58
N CYS A 188 -7.94 16.49 -10.70
CA CYS A 188 -6.62 15.92 -10.97
C CYS A 188 -6.51 14.51 -10.40
N GLU A 189 -5.75 13.67 -11.09
CA GLU A 189 -5.38 12.34 -10.67
C GLU A 189 -3.86 12.20 -10.65
N ASN A 190 -3.33 11.61 -9.58
CA ASN A 190 -1.95 11.19 -9.45
C ASN A 190 -1.90 9.70 -9.11
N VAL A 191 -1.35 8.89 -10.01
CA VAL A 191 -1.16 7.45 -9.79
C VAL A 191 0.00 7.23 -8.85
N ILE A 192 -0.25 6.54 -7.73
CA ILE A 192 0.78 6.15 -6.77
C ILE A 192 1.60 5.03 -7.40
N THR A 193 2.74 5.38 -7.99
CA THR A 193 3.72 4.38 -8.47
C THR A 193 4.49 3.83 -7.29
N ASN A 194 4.52 2.49 -7.16
CA ASN A 194 5.34 1.77 -6.17
C ASN A 194 6.83 1.86 -6.49
#